data_e35ec8f2060d216721eefaaaf7bbb601
#
_entry.id   e35ec8f2060d216721eefaaaf7bbb601
#
_cell.length_a   1.000
_cell.length_b   1.000
_cell.length_c   1.000
_cell.angle_alpha   90.00
_cell.angle_beta   90.00
_cell.angle_gamma   90.00
#
_symmetry.space_group_name_H-M   'P 1'
#
loop_
_entity.id
_entity.type
_entity.pdbx_description
1 polymer ?
#
loop_
_entity_poly.entity_id
_entity_poly.type
_entity_poly.pdbx_seq_one_letter_code
_entity_poly.pdbx_strand_id
1 'polypeptide(L)'
;MTNKRMTIGNVQTEAMLKCARRRTIVHCSLLIAVCSLFIVHCSLSQLVPNLGGQRSGISSFQFLKIGADARGSAMGEAVVAVVNDVSSIYWNPAGLTNSLADQAMFSHAEWLVDVKHEFAAASYHLDVNNIVGVSFISLHTDPMQITTEYQPTGTGNYFNYGDIAVGATYARKMTDQFSFGTTVKYVRETIAELHTDAVLVDIGTFYYMGLGSSRFSVVVSNFGSNVKPSGSAVNGKGDVVTSFQDFSPPTMFRLGYAFEPWKEEQHRLTVSVQLNHPNDNAENVRLGGEYEFNDLFFLRLGVKRTIGESLLGKAASTAEDLSFGAGVKVPLGLTIANVDYAFTNFNELGIVHRISLAVTY
;
A
#
# COMPACT_ATOMS: atom_id res chain seq x y z
N MET A 1 -14.18 -9.57 -69.91
CA MET A 1 -13.87 -10.30 -68.65
C MET A 1 -13.40 -9.33 -67.57
N THR A 2 -14.06 -8.24 -67.29
CA THR A 2 -13.56 -7.19 -66.41
C THR A 2 -14.53 -6.74 -65.28
N ASN A 3 -15.71 -7.39 -65.18
CA ASN A 3 -16.74 -6.88 -64.26
C ASN A 3 -16.99 -7.76 -62.99
N LYS A 4 -16.22 -8.85 -62.82
CA LYS A 4 -16.40 -9.77 -61.70
C LYS A 4 -15.43 -9.57 -60.53
N ARG A 5 -14.34 -8.77 -60.73
CA ARG A 5 -13.34 -8.51 -59.66
C ARG A 5 -13.67 -7.32 -58.77
N MET A 6 -14.49 -6.37 -59.18
CA MET A 6 -14.89 -5.23 -58.37
C MET A 6 -15.94 -5.52 -57.30
N THR A 7 -16.77 -6.53 -57.50
CA THR A 7 -17.84 -6.94 -56.55
C THR A 7 -17.35 -7.67 -55.33
N ILE A 8 -16.22 -8.39 -55.41
CA ILE A 8 -15.69 -9.17 -54.28
C ILE A 8 -14.95 -8.31 -53.26
N GLY A 9 -14.26 -7.26 -53.72
CA GLY A 9 -13.57 -6.31 -52.83
C GLY A 9 -14.53 -5.50 -51.94
N ASN A 10 -15.68 -5.09 -52.46
CA ASN A 10 -16.68 -4.34 -51.72
C ASN A 10 -17.39 -5.16 -50.62
N VAL A 11 -17.61 -6.45 -50.86
CA VAL A 11 -18.25 -7.37 -49.90
C VAL A 11 -17.32 -7.66 -48.70
N GLN A 12 -16.01 -7.79 -48.96
CA GLN A 12 -15.04 -8.05 -47.89
C GLN A 12 -14.81 -6.77 -47.01
N THR A 13 -14.80 -5.61 -47.63
CA THR A 13 -14.68 -4.33 -46.87
C THR A 13 -15.92 -4.04 -46.02
N GLU A 14 -17.13 -4.32 -46.53
CA GLU A 14 -18.36 -4.19 -45.73
C GLU A 14 -18.42 -5.21 -44.58
N ALA A 15 -17.97 -6.43 -44.80
CA ALA A 15 -17.92 -7.49 -43.75
C ALA A 15 -16.90 -7.09 -42.63
N MET A 16 -15.73 -6.55 -42.98
CA MET A 16 -14.75 -6.09 -42.00
C MET A 16 -15.26 -4.86 -41.22
N LEU A 17 -15.92 -3.93 -41.87
CA LEU A 17 -16.54 -2.75 -41.22
C LEU A 17 -17.68 -3.15 -40.28
N LYS A 18 -18.50 -4.13 -40.65
CA LYS A 18 -19.56 -4.69 -39.78
C LYS A 18 -18.99 -5.44 -38.59
N CYS A 19 -17.88 -6.16 -38.76
CA CYS A 19 -17.20 -6.88 -37.69
C CYS A 19 -16.52 -5.91 -36.70
N ALA A 20 -15.84 -4.87 -37.19
CA ALA A 20 -15.25 -3.82 -36.36
C ALA A 20 -16.33 -3.06 -35.57
N ARG A 21 -17.43 -2.66 -36.22
CA ARG A 21 -18.55 -1.97 -35.58
C ARG A 21 -19.25 -2.84 -34.51
N ARG A 22 -19.34 -4.15 -34.73
CA ARG A 22 -19.88 -5.08 -33.74
C ARG A 22 -18.98 -5.23 -32.51
N ARG A 23 -17.66 -5.29 -32.69
CA ARG A 23 -16.69 -5.28 -31.59
C ARG A 23 -16.77 -4.00 -30.76
N THR A 24 -16.83 -2.84 -31.41
CA THR A 24 -16.94 -1.54 -30.69
C THR A 24 -18.23 -1.44 -29.89
N ILE A 25 -19.36 -1.91 -30.44
CA ILE A 25 -20.65 -1.91 -29.73
C ILE A 25 -20.63 -2.84 -28.52
N VAL A 26 -20.00 -4.03 -28.63
CA VAL A 26 -19.87 -4.97 -27.51
C VAL A 26 -18.98 -4.38 -26.39
N HIS A 27 -17.88 -3.68 -26.74
CA HIS A 27 -17.03 -3.05 -25.75
C HIS A 27 -17.71 -1.83 -25.08
N CYS A 28 -18.46 -1.02 -25.85
CA CYS A 28 -19.25 0.06 -25.26
C CYS A 28 -20.38 -0.45 -24.36
N SER A 29 -21.07 -1.51 -24.72
CA SER A 29 -22.12 -2.08 -23.87
C SER A 29 -21.56 -2.75 -22.61
N LEU A 30 -20.36 -3.37 -22.70
CA LEU A 30 -19.66 -3.91 -21.54
C LEU A 30 -19.19 -2.80 -20.59
N LEU A 31 -18.66 -1.69 -21.13
CA LEU A 31 -18.29 -0.50 -20.35
C LEU A 31 -19.51 0.14 -19.67
N ILE A 32 -20.64 0.26 -20.39
CA ILE A 32 -21.88 0.78 -19.82
C ILE A 32 -22.44 -0.16 -18.74
N ALA A 33 -22.37 -1.48 -18.93
CA ALA A 33 -22.78 -2.45 -17.94
C ALA A 33 -21.87 -2.43 -16.68
N VAL A 34 -20.57 -2.25 -16.85
CA VAL A 34 -19.64 -2.08 -15.74
C VAL A 34 -19.89 -0.74 -15.04
N CYS A 35 -20.08 0.37 -15.78
CA CYS A 35 -20.45 1.66 -15.19
C CYS A 35 -21.82 1.62 -14.48
N SER A 36 -22.80 0.89 -15.00
CA SER A 36 -24.12 0.76 -14.33
C SER A 36 -24.05 -0.11 -13.07
N LEU A 37 -23.14 -1.08 -12.98
CA LEU A 37 -22.85 -1.79 -11.73
C LEU A 37 -22.23 -0.88 -10.66
N PHE A 38 -21.48 0.15 -11.04
CA PHE A 38 -20.96 1.17 -10.12
C PHE A 38 -21.99 2.24 -9.74
N ILE A 39 -23.08 2.41 -10.50
CA ILE A 39 -24.14 3.39 -10.25
C ILE A 39 -25.28 2.83 -9.37
N VAL A 40 -25.31 1.52 -9.09
CA VAL A 40 -26.23 0.96 -8.10
C VAL A 40 -25.79 1.41 -6.72
N HIS A 41 -26.05 2.68 -6.42
CA HIS A 41 -26.03 3.29 -5.10
C HIS A 41 -27.27 2.79 -4.31
N CYS A 42 -27.39 1.51 -4.12
CA CYS A 42 -28.44 1.00 -3.31
C CYS A 42 -27.89 0.10 -2.21
N SER A 43 -27.80 0.65 -1.00
CA SER A 43 -27.93 -0.10 0.27
C SER A 43 -26.93 -1.24 0.54
N LEU A 44 -25.77 -1.30 -0.12
CA LEU A 44 -24.71 -2.23 0.27
C LEU A 44 -24.08 -1.89 1.64
N SER A 45 -24.27 -0.64 2.11
CA SER A 45 -23.83 -0.22 3.46
C SER A 45 -24.55 -0.97 4.59
N GLN A 46 -25.69 -1.62 4.31
CA GLN A 46 -26.42 -2.44 5.29
C GLN A 46 -26.04 -3.94 5.24
N LEU A 47 -25.33 -4.39 4.20
CA LEU A 47 -24.94 -5.79 4.04
C LEU A 47 -23.57 -6.11 4.66
N VAL A 48 -22.72 -5.11 4.88
CA VAL A 48 -21.43 -5.28 5.56
C VAL A 48 -21.59 -4.75 6.98
N PRO A 49 -21.60 -5.60 7.99
CA PRO A 49 -21.62 -5.12 9.38
C PRO A 49 -20.38 -4.25 9.61
N ASN A 50 -20.53 -3.13 10.28
CA ASN A 50 -19.43 -2.29 10.76
C ASN A 50 -18.64 -3.07 11.83
N LEU A 51 -17.78 -3.97 11.42
CA LEU A 51 -17.07 -4.90 12.29
C LEU A 51 -15.87 -4.24 13.02
N GLY A 52 -15.36 -3.12 12.56
CA GLY A 52 -14.22 -2.41 13.15
C GLY A 52 -14.51 -0.96 13.57
N GLY A 53 -15.65 -0.47 13.25
CA GLY A 53 -15.99 0.95 13.05
C GLY A 53 -15.91 1.92 14.21
N GLN A 54 -15.30 1.67 15.35
CA GLN A 54 -15.16 2.69 16.40
C GLN A 54 -14.19 2.28 17.54
N ARG A 55 -13.20 1.46 17.25
CA ARG A 55 -12.21 1.04 18.25
C ARG A 55 -10.89 1.82 18.16
N SER A 56 -10.94 3.09 17.72
CA SER A 56 -9.75 3.94 17.67
C SER A 56 -9.13 4.13 19.05
N GLY A 57 -7.79 4.08 19.12
CA GLY A 57 -7.03 4.27 20.35
C GLY A 57 -6.80 3.03 21.20
N ILE A 58 -7.15 1.83 20.73
CA ILE A 58 -6.94 0.56 21.48
C ILE A 58 -5.78 -0.28 20.92
N SER A 59 -5.16 0.12 19.82
CA SER A 59 -4.02 -0.58 19.24
C SER A 59 -2.72 0.19 19.44
N SER A 60 -1.65 -0.54 19.77
CA SER A 60 -0.26 -0.07 19.77
C SER A 60 0.34 -0.10 18.35
N PHE A 61 1.57 0.38 18.20
CA PHE A 61 2.35 0.27 16.95
C PHE A 61 1.67 0.86 15.72
N GLN A 62 0.97 2.00 15.88
CA GLN A 62 0.23 2.64 14.79
C GLN A 62 1.11 3.03 13.60
N PHE A 63 2.41 3.25 13.82
CA PHE A 63 3.38 3.56 12.78
C PHE A 63 3.48 2.45 11.70
N LEU A 64 3.15 1.20 12.02
CA LEU A 64 3.12 0.09 11.08
C LEU A 64 1.98 0.21 10.02
N LYS A 65 1.09 1.19 10.16
CA LYS A 65 0.05 1.48 9.15
C LYS A 65 0.45 2.61 8.19
N ILE A 66 1.57 3.27 8.45
CA ILE A 66 2.09 4.33 7.58
C ILE A 66 2.74 3.67 6.36
N GLY A 67 2.32 4.02 5.15
CA GLY A 67 2.89 3.47 3.92
C GLY A 67 4.42 3.56 3.87
N ALA A 68 5.10 2.51 3.42
CA ALA A 68 6.55 2.41 3.52
C ALA A 68 7.30 3.14 2.40
N ASP A 69 6.76 3.15 1.18
CA ASP A 69 7.45 3.66 -0.02
C ASP A 69 6.60 4.66 -0.80
N ALA A 70 7.27 5.41 -1.68
CA ALA A 70 6.61 6.44 -2.49
C ALA A 70 5.68 5.85 -3.55
N ARG A 71 6.05 4.74 -4.20
CA ARG A 71 5.21 4.06 -5.20
C ARG A 71 3.88 3.64 -4.61
N GLY A 72 3.91 2.94 -3.48
CA GLY A 72 2.72 2.46 -2.79
C GLY A 72 1.84 3.62 -2.29
N SER A 73 2.45 4.62 -1.67
CA SER A 73 1.73 5.81 -1.17
C SER A 73 1.07 6.59 -2.32
N ALA A 74 1.74 6.77 -3.46
CA ALA A 74 1.19 7.47 -4.63
C ALA A 74 -0.04 6.76 -5.24
N MET A 75 -0.13 5.44 -5.10
CA MET A 75 -1.28 4.63 -5.55
C MET A 75 -2.39 4.52 -4.46
N GLY A 76 -2.41 5.41 -3.46
CA GLY A 76 -3.37 5.35 -2.35
C GLY A 76 -3.25 4.06 -1.53
N GLU A 77 -2.06 3.45 -1.54
CA GLU A 77 -1.75 2.17 -0.90
C GLU A 77 -2.58 0.97 -1.43
N ALA A 78 -3.15 1.08 -2.65
CA ALA A 78 -3.87 0.01 -3.33
C ALA A 78 -2.91 -0.92 -4.10
N VAL A 79 -1.93 -1.51 -3.42
CA VAL A 79 -0.78 -2.12 -4.08
C VAL A 79 -0.53 -3.60 -3.76
N VAL A 80 -1.29 -4.24 -2.87
CA VAL A 80 -1.01 -5.63 -2.46
C VAL A 80 -1.07 -6.66 -3.61
N ALA A 81 -1.79 -6.34 -4.70
CA ALA A 81 -1.85 -7.13 -5.93
C ALA A 81 -0.99 -6.53 -7.08
N VAL A 82 -0.22 -5.46 -6.80
CA VAL A 82 0.60 -4.77 -7.83
C VAL A 82 2.09 -4.95 -7.58
N VAL A 83 2.50 -4.95 -6.30
CA VAL A 83 3.92 -4.97 -5.91
C VAL A 83 4.68 -6.14 -6.53
N ASN A 84 5.85 -5.81 -7.07
CA ASN A 84 6.76 -6.69 -7.77
C ASN A 84 8.24 -6.31 -7.54
N ASP A 85 8.52 -5.62 -6.45
CA ASP A 85 9.82 -5.11 -6.05
C ASP A 85 10.05 -5.35 -4.55
N VAL A 86 11.17 -4.88 -4.01
CA VAL A 86 11.55 -5.07 -2.61
C VAL A 86 10.57 -4.43 -1.61
N SER A 87 9.75 -3.45 -2.01
CA SER A 87 8.67 -2.88 -1.18
C SER A 87 7.60 -3.91 -0.81
N SER A 88 7.54 -5.03 -1.55
CA SER A 88 6.67 -6.17 -1.27
C SER A 88 6.83 -6.71 0.15
N ILE A 89 8.02 -6.59 0.75
CA ILE A 89 8.29 -6.99 2.15
C ILE A 89 7.29 -6.33 3.11
N TYR A 90 6.91 -5.08 2.85
CA TYR A 90 5.95 -4.34 3.65
C TYR A 90 4.48 -4.56 3.20
N TRP A 91 4.22 -4.54 1.90
CA TRP A 91 2.85 -4.56 1.38
C TRP A 91 2.26 -5.95 1.28
N ASN A 92 3.00 -6.88 0.71
CA ASN A 92 2.61 -8.28 0.47
C ASN A 92 3.87 -9.13 0.28
N PRO A 93 4.30 -9.89 1.28
CA PRO A 93 5.53 -10.68 1.18
C PRO A 93 5.60 -11.62 -0.02
N ALA A 94 4.43 -12.15 -0.47
CA ALA A 94 4.38 -13.01 -1.66
C ALA A 94 4.75 -12.26 -2.96
N GLY A 95 4.60 -10.94 -2.99
CA GLY A 95 4.94 -10.10 -4.15
C GLY A 95 6.44 -10.10 -4.49
N LEU A 96 7.32 -10.41 -3.52
CA LEU A 96 8.76 -10.57 -3.78
C LEU A 96 9.06 -11.58 -4.88
N THR A 97 8.24 -12.62 -5.04
CA THR A 97 8.43 -13.64 -6.08
C THR A 97 8.25 -13.10 -7.51
N ASN A 98 7.73 -11.88 -7.66
CA ASN A 98 7.58 -11.18 -8.92
C ASN A 98 8.78 -10.26 -9.23
N SER A 99 9.72 -10.12 -8.30
CA SER A 99 11.00 -9.43 -8.52
C SER A 99 11.89 -10.26 -9.44
N LEU A 100 12.59 -9.60 -10.37
CA LEU A 100 13.44 -10.27 -11.36
C LEU A 100 14.91 -10.38 -10.92
N ALA A 101 15.31 -9.64 -9.90
CA ALA A 101 16.69 -9.56 -9.45
C ALA A 101 16.75 -9.09 -7.99
N ASP A 102 17.94 -9.15 -7.41
CA ASP A 102 18.21 -8.67 -6.06
C ASP A 102 18.04 -7.15 -6.00
N GLN A 103 17.46 -6.67 -4.89
CA GLN A 103 17.11 -5.26 -4.77
C GLN A 103 17.41 -4.75 -3.36
N ALA A 104 17.73 -3.46 -3.28
CA ALA A 104 17.77 -2.71 -2.05
C ALA A 104 16.98 -1.41 -2.23
N MET A 105 16.31 -0.95 -1.18
CA MET A 105 15.49 0.26 -1.19
C MET A 105 15.69 1.05 0.09
N PHE A 106 15.65 2.38 -0.05
CA PHE A 106 15.49 3.32 1.05
C PHE A 106 14.38 4.30 0.72
N SER A 107 13.55 4.61 1.71
CA SER A 107 12.47 5.59 1.60
C SER A 107 12.46 6.50 2.82
N HIS A 108 12.23 7.79 2.58
CA HIS A 108 12.10 8.80 3.61
C HIS A 108 10.83 9.62 3.39
N ALA A 109 10.13 9.89 4.48
CA ALA A 109 8.99 10.80 4.49
C ALA A 109 9.05 11.74 5.69
N GLU A 110 8.86 13.02 5.43
CA GLU A 110 8.45 13.97 6.46
C GLU A 110 6.96 13.77 6.70
N TRP A 111 6.67 13.07 7.80
CA TRP A 111 5.30 12.77 8.21
C TRP A 111 4.66 13.99 8.87
N LEU A 112 3.44 13.83 9.34
CA LEU A 112 2.70 14.91 10.00
C LEU A 112 3.43 15.38 11.28
N VAL A 113 3.40 16.70 11.56
CA VAL A 113 3.92 17.31 12.80
C VAL A 113 5.40 17.00 13.03
N ASP A 114 6.24 17.20 12.01
CA ASP A 114 7.71 17.02 12.07
C ASP A 114 8.18 15.61 12.49
N VAL A 115 7.31 14.62 12.38
CA VAL A 115 7.65 13.21 12.56
C VAL A 115 8.37 12.70 11.32
N LYS A 116 9.48 12.00 11.48
CA LYS A 116 10.25 11.42 10.39
C LYS A 116 9.95 9.92 10.31
N HIS A 117 9.71 9.43 9.10
CA HIS A 117 9.46 8.02 8.84
C HIS A 117 10.42 7.50 7.78
N GLU A 118 11.24 6.53 8.14
CA GLU A 118 12.20 5.87 7.25
C GLU A 118 11.85 4.39 7.08
N PHE A 119 12.04 3.91 5.86
CA PHE A 119 11.95 2.51 5.51
C PHE A 119 13.18 2.10 4.71
N ALA A 120 13.80 0.99 5.08
CA ALA A 120 14.87 0.36 4.32
C ALA A 120 14.56 -1.13 4.16
N ALA A 121 14.83 -1.67 2.99
CA ALA A 121 14.67 -3.11 2.73
C ALA A 121 15.67 -3.60 1.70
N ALA A 122 16.01 -4.90 1.81
CA ALA A 122 16.82 -5.60 0.83
C ALA A 122 16.25 -7.01 0.61
N SER A 123 16.32 -7.49 -0.63
CA SER A 123 15.91 -8.84 -1.03
C SER A 123 17.03 -9.54 -1.77
N TYR A 124 17.10 -10.86 -1.59
CA TYR A 124 18.09 -11.73 -2.20
C TYR A 124 17.42 -13.02 -2.71
N HIS A 125 17.68 -13.38 -3.95
CA HIS A 125 17.19 -14.61 -4.57
C HIS A 125 18.09 -15.77 -4.16
N LEU A 126 17.56 -16.71 -3.38
CA LEU A 126 18.25 -17.97 -3.07
C LEU A 126 18.27 -18.88 -4.30
N ASP A 127 17.17 -18.90 -5.03
CA ASP A 127 16.99 -19.57 -6.32
C ASP A 127 15.81 -18.94 -7.07
N VAL A 128 15.43 -19.50 -8.22
CA VAL A 128 14.35 -19.02 -9.11
C VAL A 128 12.98 -18.93 -8.41
N ASN A 129 12.76 -19.73 -7.36
CA ASN A 129 11.48 -19.82 -6.67
C ASN A 129 11.50 -19.29 -5.23
N ASN A 130 12.67 -19.14 -4.63
CA ASN A 130 12.82 -18.80 -3.21
C ASN A 130 13.58 -17.49 -3.04
N ILE A 131 12.96 -16.54 -2.36
CA ILE A 131 13.51 -15.21 -2.13
C ILE A 131 13.43 -14.93 -0.62
N VAL A 132 14.50 -14.36 -0.10
CA VAL A 132 14.57 -13.86 1.28
C VAL A 132 14.71 -12.35 1.27
N GLY A 133 14.31 -11.73 2.35
CA GLY A 133 14.47 -10.29 2.50
C GLY A 133 14.54 -9.86 3.94
N VAL A 134 15.07 -8.67 4.14
CA VAL A 134 15.12 -7.99 5.43
C VAL A 134 14.55 -6.59 5.29
N SER A 135 13.96 -6.08 6.36
CA SER A 135 13.42 -4.73 6.39
C SER A 135 13.67 -4.05 7.72
N PHE A 136 13.73 -2.74 7.66
CA PHE A 136 13.85 -1.86 8.80
C PHE A 136 12.89 -0.68 8.62
N ILE A 137 12.09 -0.38 9.64
CA ILE A 137 11.21 0.78 9.71
C ILE A 137 11.61 1.58 10.94
N SER A 138 11.73 2.88 10.81
CA SER A 138 11.93 3.82 11.92
C SER A 138 10.94 4.96 11.82
N LEU A 139 10.34 5.29 12.95
CA LEU A 139 9.57 6.51 13.11
C LEU A 139 10.11 7.24 14.34
N HIS A 140 10.43 8.50 14.20
CA HIS A 140 10.97 9.28 15.32
C HIS A 140 10.63 10.78 15.20
N THR A 141 10.66 11.45 16.35
CA THR A 141 10.54 12.90 16.44
C THR A 141 11.85 13.51 16.91
N ASP A 142 12.02 14.78 16.68
CA ASP A 142 13.05 15.55 17.39
C ASP A 142 12.70 15.59 18.89
N PRO A 143 13.69 15.77 19.80
CA PRO A 143 13.45 15.80 21.23
C PRO A 143 12.39 16.84 21.62
N MET A 144 11.35 16.43 22.34
CA MET A 144 10.25 17.28 22.76
C MET A 144 10.48 17.82 24.18
N GLN A 145 10.30 19.11 24.37
CA GLN A 145 10.48 19.74 25.67
C GLN A 145 9.35 19.39 26.63
N ILE A 146 9.71 18.99 27.86
CA ILE A 146 8.73 18.74 28.93
C ILE A 146 8.22 20.08 29.44
N THR A 147 6.89 20.28 29.40
CA THR A 147 6.20 21.42 29.94
C THR A 147 5.31 21.02 31.11
N THR A 148 5.07 21.94 32.01
CA THR A 148 4.14 21.76 33.15
C THR A 148 3.23 23.00 33.26
N GLU A 149 2.16 22.92 34.06
CA GLU A 149 1.27 24.05 34.32
C GLU A 149 2.01 25.27 34.87
N TYR A 150 3.08 25.03 35.65
CA TYR A 150 3.90 26.07 36.25
C TYR A 150 5.06 26.56 35.37
N GLN A 151 5.42 25.77 34.37
CA GLN A 151 6.51 26.05 33.42
C GLN A 151 6.05 25.78 31.97
N PRO A 152 5.12 26.61 31.46
CA PRO A 152 4.57 26.39 30.11
C PRO A 152 5.56 26.62 28.97
N THR A 153 6.66 27.34 29.26
CA THR A 153 7.77 27.58 28.31
C THR A 153 8.84 26.48 28.35
N GLY A 154 8.63 25.46 29.20
CA GLY A 154 9.51 24.29 29.32
C GLY A 154 10.26 24.20 30.65
N THR A 155 10.49 22.95 31.09
CA THR A 155 11.25 22.65 32.33
C THR A 155 12.76 22.60 32.10
N GLY A 156 13.24 22.67 30.86
CA GLY A 156 14.63 22.44 30.47
C GLY A 156 14.95 20.93 30.23
N ASN A 157 14.02 20.04 30.55
CA ASN A 157 14.14 18.63 30.27
C ASN A 157 13.43 18.26 28.96
N TYR A 158 13.91 17.20 28.29
CA TYR A 158 13.37 16.71 27.02
C TYR A 158 13.02 15.23 27.12
N PHE A 159 12.06 14.77 26.34
CA PHE A 159 11.75 13.38 26.12
C PHE A 159 11.77 13.04 24.62
N ASN A 160 11.98 11.77 24.32
CA ASN A 160 11.99 11.27 22.95
C ASN A 160 10.78 10.36 22.73
N TYR A 161 10.27 10.40 21.49
CA TYR A 161 9.35 9.42 20.95
C TYR A 161 10.00 8.74 19.75
N GLY A 162 9.94 7.42 19.69
CA GLY A 162 10.49 6.70 18.55
C GLY A 162 10.07 5.24 18.53
N ASP A 163 9.83 4.74 17.32
CA ASP A 163 9.40 3.39 17.03
C ASP A 163 10.35 2.75 16.03
N ILE A 164 10.60 1.47 16.20
CA ILE A 164 11.39 0.68 15.27
C ILE A 164 10.70 -0.65 14.97
N ALA A 165 10.86 -1.14 13.73
CA ALA A 165 10.54 -2.52 13.38
C ALA A 165 11.64 -3.10 12.51
N VAL A 166 12.05 -4.33 12.84
CA VAL A 166 13.01 -5.12 12.05
C VAL A 166 12.33 -6.39 11.59
N GLY A 167 12.34 -6.66 10.29
CA GLY A 167 11.65 -7.81 9.70
C GLY A 167 12.57 -8.73 8.92
N ALA A 168 12.28 -10.02 8.96
CA ALA A 168 12.84 -11.05 8.10
C ALA A 168 11.73 -11.70 7.29
N THR A 169 11.89 -11.77 5.98
CA THR A 169 10.89 -12.21 5.02
C THR A 169 11.38 -13.43 4.25
N TYR A 170 10.47 -14.35 4.03
CA TYR A 170 10.63 -15.46 3.09
C TYR A 170 9.45 -15.52 2.14
N ALA A 171 9.73 -15.62 0.86
CA ALA A 171 8.73 -15.75 -0.19
C ALA A 171 9.08 -16.92 -1.11
N ARG A 172 8.04 -17.63 -1.55
CA ARG A 172 8.19 -18.76 -2.45
C ARG A 172 7.14 -18.77 -3.55
N LYS A 173 7.60 -18.95 -4.78
CA LYS A 173 6.77 -19.26 -5.93
C LYS A 173 6.42 -20.74 -5.89
N MET A 174 5.17 -21.07 -5.57
CA MET A 174 4.70 -22.44 -5.42
C MET A 174 4.33 -23.07 -6.77
N THR A 175 3.73 -22.26 -7.65
CA THR A 175 3.38 -22.60 -9.03
C THR A 175 3.57 -21.37 -9.91
N ASP A 176 3.40 -21.50 -11.23
CA ASP A 176 3.48 -20.35 -12.13
C ASP A 176 2.39 -19.30 -11.86
N GLN A 177 1.31 -19.67 -11.19
CA GLN A 177 0.20 -18.79 -10.88
C GLN A 177 0.14 -18.39 -9.41
N PHE A 178 0.73 -19.16 -8.50
CA PHE A 178 0.54 -18.96 -7.06
C PHE A 178 1.87 -18.83 -6.31
N SER A 179 1.95 -17.76 -5.53
CA SER A 179 3.05 -17.48 -4.62
C SER A 179 2.54 -17.27 -3.20
N PHE A 180 3.40 -17.59 -2.24
CA PHE A 180 3.19 -17.38 -0.81
C PHE A 180 4.39 -16.67 -0.20
N GLY A 181 4.16 -15.83 0.80
CA GLY A 181 5.22 -15.16 1.53
C GLY A 181 4.84 -14.90 2.98
N THR A 182 5.85 -14.85 3.84
CA THR A 182 5.69 -14.53 5.26
C THR A 182 6.82 -13.62 5.72
N THR A 183 6.50 -12.71 6.63
CA THR A 183 7.47 -11.83 7.30
C THR A 183 7.30 -11.99 8.81
N VAL A 184 8.38 -12.17 9.54
CA VAL A 184 8.39 -12.08 11.00
C VAL A 184 9.08 -10.79 11.38
N LYS A 185 8.42 -9.96 12.22
CA LYS A 185 8.90 -8.65 12.65
C LYS A 185 9.05 -8.58 14.16
N TYR A 186 10.17 -8.03 14.61
CA TYR A 186 10.31 -7.51 15.96
C TYR A 186 10.01 -6.01 15.92
N VAL A 187 9.15 -5.57 16.83
CA VAL A 187 8.67 -4.18 16.87
C VAL A 187 8.86 -3.64 18.28
N ARG A 188 9.37 -2.42 18.38
CA ARG A 188 9.48 -1.66 19.63
C ARG A 188 8.94 -0.26 19.44
N GLU A 189 8.06 0.16 20.33
CA GLU A 189 7.55 1.52 20.49
C GLU A 189 8.07 2.10 21.79
N THR A 190 8.61 3.32 21.77
CA THR A 190 9.19 3.99 22.95
C THR A 190 8.61 5.40 23.08
N ILE A 191 8.07 5.69 24.25
CA ILE A 191 7.56 7.00 24.64
C ILE A 191 8.16 7.36 26.00
N ALA A 192 9.05 8.32 26.04
CA ALA A 192 9.77 8.73 27.24
C ALA A 192 10.41 7.51 27.94
N GLU A 193 9.93 7.14 29.13
CA GLU A 193 10.43 6.01 29.92
C GLU A 193 9.66 4.69 29.67
N LEU A 194 8.61 4.73 28.85
CA LEU A 194 7.79 3.57 28.53
C LEU A 194 8.25 2.94 27.23
N HIS A 195 8.24 1.61 27.20
CA HIS A 195 8.46 0.87 25.95
C HIS A 195 7.50 -0.32 25.84
N THR A 196 7.20 -0.66 24.62
CA THR A 196 6.34 -1.80 24.26
C THR A 196 7.02 -2.61 23.18
N ASP A 197 7.16 -3.92 23.40
CA ASP A 197 7.82 -4.84 22.47
C ASP A 197 6.83 -5.89 21.96
N ALA A 198 6.95 -6.25 20.69
CA ALA A 198 6.17 -7.34 20.10
C ALA A 198 6.95 -8.11 19.05
N VAL A 199 6.53 -9.37 18.85
CA VAL A 199 6.84 -10.12 17.64
C VAL A 199 5.55 -10.29 16.85
N LEU A 200 5.57 -9.82 15.60
CA LEU A 200 4.42 -9.81 14.69
C LEU A 200 4.72 -10.61 13.44
N VAL A 201 3.69 -11.13 12.82
CA VAL A 201 3.79 -11.94 11.60
C VAL A 201 2.90 -11.33 10.50
N ASP A 202 3.45 -11.23 9.29
CA ASP A 202 2.70 -10.96 8.08
C ASP A 202 2.65 -12.21 7.22
N ILE A 203 1.51 -12.45 6.60
CA ILE A 203 1.30 -13.55 5.65
C ILE A 203 0.65 -12.99 4.42
N GLY A 204 1.19 -13.32 3.25
CA GLY A 204 0.67 -12.87 1.97
C GLY A 204 0.56 -13.99 0.95
N THR A 205 -0.38 -13.83 0.03
CA THR A 205 -0.54 -14.66 -1.15
C THR A 205 -0.63 -13.79 -2.39
N PHE A 206 -0.21 -14.35 -3.51
CA PHE A 206 -0.29 -13.69 -4.81
C PHE A 206 -0.73 -14.72 -5.85
N TYR A 207 -1.80 -14.42 -6.60
CA TYR A 207 -2.39 -15.34 -7.54
C TYR A 207 -2.68 -14.68 -8.89
N TYR A 208 -2.09 -15.22 -9.95
CA TYR A 208 -2.39 -14.87 -11.34
C TYR A 208 -3.58 -15.70 -11.83
N MET A 209 -4.68 -15.04 -12.19
CA MET A 209 -5.95 -15.70 -12.52
C MET A 209 -5.98 -16.36 -13.91
N GLY A 210 -4.95 -16.12 -14.74
CA GLY A 210 -4.93 -16.63 -16.12
C GLY A 210 -5.90 -15.90 -17.07
N LEU A 211 -6.55 -14.84 -16.62
CA LEU A 211 -7.44 -14.00 -17.40
C LEU A 211 -6.70 -12.71 -17.79
N GLY A 212 -5.94 -12.74 -18.87
CA GLY A 212 -5.05 -11.63 -19.25
C GLY A 212 -4.01 -11.37 -18.16
N SER A 213 -3.92 -10.10 -17.70
CA SER A 213 -2.99 -9.66 -16.63
C SER A 213 -3.62 -9.67 -15.23
N SER A 214 -4.84 -10.21 -15.09
CA SER A 214 -5.59 -10.17 -13.84
C SER A 214 -4.91 -10.94 -12.71
N ARG A 215 -4.78 -10.32 -11.57
CA ARG A 215 -4.13 -10.88 -10.38
C ARG A 215 -4.86 -10.48 -9.11
N PHE A 216 -4.78 -11.36 -8.13
CA PHE A 216 -5.48 -11.28 -6.87
C PHE A 216 -4.52 -11.58 -5.72
N SER A 217 -4.72 -10.90 -4.59
CA SER A 217 -3.87 -11.07 -3.41
C SER A 217 -4.67 -10.97 -2.13
N VAL A 218 -4.30 -11.78 -1.15
CA VAL A 218 -4.79 -11.73 0.22
C VAL A 218 -3.60 -11.57 1.14
N VAL A 219 -3.68 -10.60 2.07
CA VAL A 219 -2.64 -10.32 3.03
C VAL A 219 -3.25 -10.14 4.42
N VAL A 220 -2.65 -10.79 5.40
CA VAL A 220 -2.85 -10.48 6.83
C VAL A 220 -1.54 -9.91 7.34
N SER A 221 -1.56 -8.70 7.86
CA SER A 221 -0.36 -8.04 8.38
C SER A 221 -0.51 -7.67 9.85
N ASN A 222 0.65 -7.58 10.52
CA ASN A 222 0.77 -7.21 11.93
C ASN A 222 0.00 -8.13 12.87
N PHE A 223 -0.10 -9.43 12.54
CA PHE A 223 -0.75 -10.41 13.41
C PHE A 223 0.17 -10.77 14.57
N GLY A 224 -0.36 -10.69 15.81
CA GLY A 224 0.38 -11.02 17.01
C GLY A 224 -0.48 -11.01 18.26
N SER A 225 0.13 -11.32 19.39
CA SER A 225 -0.54 -11.27 20.70
C SER A 225 -0.69 -9.83 21.21
N ASN A 226 -1.63 -9.63 22.12
CA ASN A 226 -1.72 -8.37 22.86
C ASN A 226 -0.42 -8.09 23.62
N VAL A 227 -0.11 -6.82 23.74
CA VAL A 227 1.12 -6.31 24.37
C VAL A 227 0.78 -5.33 25.49
N LYS A 228 1.69 -5.19 26.41
CA LYS A 228 1.55 -4.29 27.54
C LYS A 228 2.79 -3.40 27.65
N PRO A 229 2.63 -2.07 27.81
CA PRO A 229 3.76 -1.19 28.07
C PRO A 229 4.50 -1.59 29.33
N SER A 230 5.83 -1.48 29.29
CA SER A 230 6.75 -1.69 30.39
C SER A 230 7.43 -0.37 30.75
N GLY A 231 7.76 -0.18 32.02
CA GLY A 231 8.35 1.04 32.55
C GLY A 231 7.50 1.68 33.65
N SER A 232 7.72 2.96 33.93
CA SER A 232 6.96 3.71 34.92
C SER A 232 6.55 5.07 34.38
N ALA A 233 5.38 5.52 34.76
CA ALA A 233 4.89 6.87 34.44
C ALA A 233 4.34 7.52 35.72
N VAL A 234 4.43 8.84 35.81
CA VAL A 234 3.86 9.62 36.92
C VAL A 234 2.50 10.14 36.46
N ASN A 235 1.45 9.80 37.20
CA ASN A 235 0.11 10.31 36.90
C ASN A 235 -0.05 11.78 37.32
N GLY A 236 -1.16 12.43 36.93
CA GLY A 236 -1.46 13.83 37.26
C GLY A 236 -1.61 14.11 38.77
N LYS A 237 -1.61 13.09 39.63
CA LYS A 237 -1.62 13.20 41.10
C LYS A 237 -0.23 13.06 41.72
N GLY A 238 0.79 12.74 40.92
CA GLY A 238 2.14 12.49 41.39
C GLY A 238 2.43 11.03 41.76
N ASP A 239 1.49 10.10 41.56
CA ASP A 239 1.70 8.69 41.88
C ASP A 239 2.43 7.99 40.73
N VAL A 240 3.35 7.08 41.08
CA VAL A 240 4.04 6.23 40.10
C VAL A 240 3.14 5.08 39.69
N VAL A 241 2.84 5.01 38.40
CA VAL A 241 2.04 3.93 37.76
C VAL A 241 3.00 3.00 37.02
N THR A 242 2.93 1.72 37.30
CA THR A 242 3.71 0.65 36.64
C THR A 242 2.85 -0.43 36.01
N SER A 243 1.51 -0.31 36.12
CA SER A 243 0.56 -1.25 35.52
C SER A 243 -0.28 -0.56 34.49
N PHE A 244 -0.23 -1.06 33.25
CA PHE A 244 -0.92 -0.51 32.09
C PHE A 244 -1.91 -1.52 31.53
N GLN A 245 -2.83 -1.05 30.70
CA GLN A 245 -3.76 -1.91 29.96
C GLN A 245 -3.05 -2.64 28.82
N ASP A 246 -3.65 -3.75 28.40
CA ASP A 246 -3.21 -4.49 27.22
C ASP A 246 -3.70 -3.79 25.95
N PHE A 247 -2.85 -3.73 24.93
CA PHE A 247 -3.16 -3.22 23.61
C PHE A 247 -3.02 -4.33 22.57
N SER A 248 -3.89 -4.34 21.58
CA SER A 248 -3.74 -5.22 20.43
C SER A 248 -2.78 -4.63 19.40
N PRO A 249 -2.01 -5.44 18.65
CA PRO A 249 -1.31 -4.94 17.47
C PRO A 249 -2.32 -4.49 16.38
N PRO A 250 -1.92 -3.60 15.45
CA PRO A 250 -2.81 -3.08 14.42
C PRO A 250 -2.96 -4.09 13.27
N THR A 251 -3.59 -5.21 13.57
CA THR A 251 -3.80 -6.30 12.60
C THR A 251 -4.68 -5.83 11.47
N MET A 252 -4.26 -6.08 10.23
CA MET A 252 -4.96 -5.65 9.03
C MET A 252 -5.13 -6.80 8.06
N PHE A 253 -6.37 -7.05 7.64
CA PHE A 253 -6.68 -7.93 6.53
C PHE A 253 -6.84 -7.08 5.26
N ARG A 254 -6.15 -7.47 4.19
CA ARG A 254 -6.16 -6.77 2.89
C ARG A 254 -6.50 -7.74 1.78
N LEU A 255 -7.40 -7.31 0.92
CA LEU A 255 -7.82 -8.02 -0.28
C LEU A 255 -7.58 -7.12 -1.47
N GLY A 256 -6.75 -7.53 -2.41
CA GLY A 256 -6.40 -6.74 -3.58
C GLY A 256 -6.70 -7.45 -4.88
N TYR A 257 -7.13 -6.68 -5.87
CA TYR A 257 -7.28 -7.09 -7.26
C TYR A 257 -6.64 -6.06 -8.17
N ALA A 258 -5.89 -6.52 -9.17
CA ALA A 258 -5.26 -5.64 -10.15
C ALA A 258 -5.31 -6.25 -11.55
N PHE A 259 -5.34 -5.40 -12.55
CA PHE A 259 -5.30 -5.77 -13.97
C PHE A 259 -4.71 -4.65 -14.80
N GLU A 260 -4.32 -4.96 -16.03
CA GLU A 260 -3.76 -4.02 -16.99
C GLU A 260 -4.73 -3.85 -18.15
N PRO A 261 -5.60 -2.81 -18.12
CA PRO A 261 -6.58 -2.56 -19.20
C PRO A 261 -5.94 -2.14 -20.52
N TRP A 262 -4.73 -1.60 -20.45
CA TRP A 262 -3.94 -1.19 -21.60
C TRP A 262 -2.49 -1.62 -21.41
N LYS A 263 -2.00 -2.43 -22.35
CA LYS A 263 -0.62 -2.91 -22.38
C LYS A 263 -0.19 -3.02 -23.83
N GLU A 264 0.71 -2.15 -24.19
CA GLU A 264 1.40 -2.09 -25.47
C GLU A 264 2.91 -2.03 -25.23
N GLU A 265 3.70 -2.05 -26.27
CA GLU A 265 5.17 -2.09 -26.18
C GLU A 265 5.75 -0.93 -25.34
N GLN A 266 5.18 0.28 -25.49
CA GLN A 266 5.66 1.50 -24.83
C GLN A 266 4.74 1.99 -23.71
N HIS A 267 3.53 1.44 -23.58
CA HIS A 267 2.49 1.95 -22.69
C HIS A 267 1.90 0.84 -21.86
N ARG A 268 1.89 1.01 -20.54
CA ARG A 268 1.19 0.11 -19.62
C ARG A 268 0.38 0.92 -18.62
N LEU A 269 -0.89 0.62 -18.51
CA LEU A 269 -1.77 1.14 -17.47
C LEU A 269 -2.14 0.00 -16.53
N THR A 270 -1.79 0.10 -15.27
CA THR A 270 -2.21 -0.82 -14.21
C THR A 270 -3.27 -0.16 -13.36
N VAL A 271 -4.38 -0.86 -13.12
CA VAL A 271 -5.46 -0.43 -12.23
C VAL A 271 -5.58 -1.44 -11.10
N SER A 272 -5.69 -0.94 -9.89
CA SER A 272 -5.83 -1.76 -8.68
C SER A 272 -6.96 -1.29 -7.80
N VAL A 273 -7.67 -2.25 -7.21
CA VAL A 273 -8.69 -2.04 -6.18
C VAL A 273 -8.30 -2.87 -4.97
N GLN A 274 -8.37 -2.28 -3.80
CA GLN A 274 -8.03 -2.95 -2.55
C GLN A 274 -9.05 -2.65 -1.46
N LEU A 275 -9.51 -3.69 -0.77
CA LEU A 275 -10.30 -3.62 0.44
C LEU A 275 -9.40 -3.85 1.65
N ASN A 276 -9.47 -2.96 2.62
CA ASN A 276 -8.78 -3.09 3.89
C ASN A 276 -9.77 -3.22 5.03
N HIS A 277 -9.54 -4.19 5.89
CA HIS A 277 -10.29 -4.42 7.13
C HIS A 277 -9.31 -4.39 8.31
N PRO A 278 -9.10 -3.21 8.92
CA PRO A 278 -8.30 -3.06 10.13
C PRO A 278 -9.11 -3.50 11.37
N ASN A 279 -8.43 -4.01 12.40
CA ASN A 279 -9.09 -4.40 13.66
C ASN A 279 -9.49 -3.20 14.54
N ASP A 280 -8.95 -2.02 14.29
CA ASP A 280 -9.05 -0.82 15.13
C ASP A 280 -9.66 0.40 14.42
N ASN A 281 -10.15 0.25 13.20
CA ASN A 281 -10.76 1.35 12.45
C ASN A 281 -11.80 0.82 11.47
N ALA A 282 -12.52 1.72 10.80
CA ALA A 282 -13.50 1.37 9.77
C ALA A 282 -12.82 0.79 8.52
N GLU A 283 -13.55 -0.10 7.84
CA GLU A 283 -13.14 -0.65 6.56
C GLU A 283 -13.01 0.45 5.52
N ASN A 284 -12.00 0.33 4.67
CA ASN A 284 -11.77 1.27 3.61
C ASN A 284 -11.46 0.57 2.27
N VAL A 285 -11.89 1.21 1.21
CA VAL A 285 -11.60 0.83 -0.17
C VAL A 285 -10.58 1.80 -0.73
N ARG A 286 -9.60 1.26 -1.43
CA ARG A 286 -8.53 2.01 -2.08
C ARG A 286 -8.53 1.71 -3.56
N LEU A 287 -8.34 2.77 -4.36
CA LEU A 287 -8.21 2.68 -5.80
C LEU A 287 -6.86 3.26 -6.18
N GLY A 288 -6.10 2.54 -6.99
CA GLY A 288 -4.79 2.96 -7.49
C GLY A 288 -4.67 2.79 -8.99
N GLY A 289 -3.98 3.71 -9.62
CA GLY A 289 -3.61 3.66 -11.02
C GLY A 289 -2.13 3.97 -11.20
N GLU A 290 -1.45 3.19 -12.01
CA GLU A 290 -0.06 3.40 -12.43
C GLU A 290 0.00 3.38 -13.96
N TYR A 291 0.42 4.48 -14.55
CA TYR A 291 0.75 4.57 -15.96
C TYR A 291 2.26 4.56 -16.13
N GLU A 292 2.73 3.68 -16.98
CA GLU A 292 4.13 3.48 -17.31
C GLU A 292 4.39 3.75 -18.78
N PHE A 293 5.44 4.52 -19.05
CA PHE A 293 5.89 4.85 -20.40
C PHE A 293 7.33 4.39 -20.61
N ASN A 294 7.54 3.54 -21.62
CA ASN A 294 8.84 2.97 -22.04
C ASN A 294 9.61 2.24 -20.93
N ASP A 295 8.95 1.69 -19.91
CA ASP A 295 9.61 1.11 -18.71
C ASP A 295 10.53 2.12 -17.97
N LEU A 296 10.42 3.43 -18.25
CA LEU A 296 11.29 4.46 -17.72
C LEU A 296 10.56 5.48 -16.85
N PHE A 297 9.37 5.91 -17.26
CA PHE A 297 8.61 6.96 -16.59
C PHE A 297 7.31 6.41 -16.03
N PHE A 298 7.00 6.78 -14.80
CA PHE A 298 5.82 6.33 -14.09
C PHE A 298 5.01 7.52 -13.57
N LEU A 299 3.71 7.49 -13.79
CA LEU A 299 2.77 8.43 -13.18
C LEU A 299 1.74 7.62 -12.38
N ARG A 300 1.43 8.08 -11.18
CA ARG A 300 0.59 7.36 -10.24
C ARG A 300 -0.48 8.25 -9.64
N LEU A 301 -1.62 7.65 -9.39
CA LEU A 301 -2.77 8.28 -8.75
C LEU A 301 -3.41 7.28 -7.79
N GLY A 302 -3.83 7.75 -6.63
CA GLY A 302 -4.51 6.93 -5.65
C GLY A 302 -5.59 7.67 -4.87
N VAL A 303 -6.61 6.92 -4.46
CA VAL A 303 -7.73 7.42 -3.64
C VAL A 303 -8.04 6.39 -2.57
N LYS A 304 -8.28 6.87 -1.35
CA LYS A 304 -8.73 6.08 -0.21
C LYS A 304 -10.09 6.58 0.27
N ARG A 305 -11.04 5.67 0.49
CA ARG A 305 -12.39 5.99 0.99
C ARG A 305 -12.83 4.98 2.03
N THR A 306 -13.43 5.47 3.09
CA THR A 306 -14.13 4.63 4.05
C THR A 306 -15.42 4.09 3.43
N ILE A 307 -15.79 2.85 3.74
CA ILE A 307 -17.03 2.25 3.22
C ILE A 307 -18.22 3.08 3.72
N GLY A 308 -19.08 3.49 2.78
CA GLY A 308 -20.22 4.39 3.03
C GLY A 308 -19.97 5.83 2.62
N GLU A 309 -18.75 6.23 2.31
CA GLU A 309 -18.44 7.54 1.75
C GLU A 309 -18.54 7.57 0.23
N SER A 310 -18.80 8.76 -0.33
CA SER A 310 -18.78 8.96 -1.78
C SER A 310 -17.37 8.82 -2.36
N LEU A 311 -17.23 8.13 -3.48
CA LEU A 311 -15.96 8.03 -4.21
C LEU A 311 -15.48 9.38 -4.75
N LEU A 312 -16.42 10.27 -5.08
CA LEU A 312 -16.15 11.62 -5.58
C LEU A 312 -16.58 12.65 -4.53
N GLY A 313 -15.67 13.52 -4.12
CA GLY A 313 -15.92 14.56 -3.13
C GLY A 313 -14.91 14.53 -1.99
N LYS A 314 -15.03 15.48 -1.04
CA LYS A 314 -14.21 15.48 0.18
C LYS A 314 -14.53 14.22 1.02
N ALA A 315 -13.51 13.53 1.46
CA ALA A 315 -13.65 12.46 2.44
C ALA A 315 -14.11 13.09 3.77
N ALA A 316 -15.19 12.56 4.34
CA ALA A 316 -15.74 13.10 5.58
C ALA A 316 -15.07 12.49 6.83
N SER A 317 -14.63 11.23 6.73
CA SER A 317 -14.09 10.47 7.87
C SER A 317 -12.66 9.94 7.64
N THR A 318 -12.15 10.03 6.41
CA THR A 318 -10.79 9.57 6.08
C THR A 318 -9.83 10.75 6.10
N ALA A 319 -8.81 10.71 6.93
CA ALA A 319 -7.79 11.75 6.97
C ALA A 319 -7.04 11.85 5.63
N GLU A 320 -6.70 10.71 5.04
CA GLU A 320 -6.02 10.59 3.74
C GLU A 320 -7.05 10.55 2.60
N ASP A 321 -6.94 11.45 1.63
CA ASP A 321 -7.90 11.59 0.54
C ASP A 321 -7.32 11.19 -0.81
N LEU A 322 -6.39 11.96 -1.33
CA LEU A 322 -5.85 11.84 -2.68
C LEU A 322 -4.32 11.78 -2.64
N SER A 323 -3.77 10.89 -3.42
CA SER A 323 -2.33 10.71 -3.57
C SER A 323 -1.93 10.79 -5.02
N PHE A 324 -0.78 11.40 -5.29
CA PHE A 324 -0.15 11.46 -6.60
C PHE A 324 1.32 11.06 -6.48
N GLY A 325 1.90 10.62 -7.58
CA GLY A 325 3.33 10.38 -7.62
C GLY A 325 3.87 10.23 -9.02
N ALA A 326 5.19 10.38 -9.08
CA ALA A 326 5.96 10.15 -10.29
C ALA A 326 7.18 9.30 -9.97
N GLY A 327 7.64 8.53 -10.93
CA GLY A 327 8.85 7.71 -10.81
C GLY A 327 9.66 7.73 -12.09
N VAL A 328 10.95 7.55 -11.92
CA VAL A 328 11.89 7.41 -13.04
C VAL A 328 12.81 6.22 -12.77
N LYS A 329 12.98 5.38 -13.78
CA LYS A 329 13.88 4.24 -13.79
C LYS A 329 15.10 4.58 -14.63
N VAL A 330 16.27 4.57 -14.02
CA VAL A 330 17.53 4.97 -14.65
C VAL A 330 18.44 3.75 -14.75
N PRO A 331 18.75 3.25 -15.97
CA PRO A 331 19.72 2.19 -16.14
C PRO A 331 21.14 2.75 -15.93
N LEU A 332 21.90 2.16 -15.01
CA LEU A 332 23.27 2.54 -14.63
C LEU A 332 24.24 1.37 -14.93
N GLY A 333 24.37 1.02 -16.19
CA GLY A 333 25.19 -0.13 -16.60
C GLY A 333 24.57 -1.47 -16.22
N LEU A 334 25.15 -2.18 -15.24
CA LEU A 334 24.64 -3.47 -14.73
C LEU A 334 23.55 -3.32 -13.67
N THR A 335 23.35 -2.12 -13.18
CA THR A 335 22.35 -1.82 -12.13
C THR A 335 21.26 -0.92 -12.68
N ILE A 336 20.09 -0.96 -12.03
CA ILE A 336 18.96 -0.09 -12.35
C ILE A 336 18.59 0.65 -11.07
N ALA A 337 18.55 1.98 -11.12
CA ALA A 337 18.06 2.82 -10.05
C ALA A 337 16.64 3.30 -10.35
N ASN A 338 15.73 3.14 -9.40
CA ASN A 338 14.38 3.71 -9.43
C ASN A 338 14.31 4.83 -8.40
N VAL A 339 13.88 6.01 -8.83
CA VAL A 339 13.61 7.16 -7.95
C VAL A 339 12.13 7.47 -8.05
N ASP A 340 11.44 7.40 -6.94
CA ASP A 340 10.00 7.63 -6.85
C ASP A 340 9.72 8.77 -5.86
N TYR A 341 8.74 9.58 -6.22
CA TYR A 341 8.21 10.64 -5.38
C TYR A 341 6.71 10.49 -5.22
N ALA A 342 6.21 10.71 -4.01
CA ALA A 342 4.79 10.74 -3.71
C ALA A 342 4.40 11.99 -2.92
N PHE A 343 3.22 12.45 -3.24
CA PHE A 343 2.49 13.50 -2.56
C PHE A 343 1.18 12.92 -2.05
N THR A 344 0.93 13.02 -0.75
CA THR A 344 -0.31 12.54 -0.13
C THR A 344 -0.97 13.67 0.63
N ASN A 345 -2.24 13.93 0.32
CA ASN A 345 -3.03 14.96 0.97
C ASN A 345 -3.80 14.37 2.17
N PHE A 346 -3.53 14.87 3.36
CA PHE A 346 -4.21 14.52 4.61
C PHE A 346 -5.24 15.58 5.02
N ASN A 347 -5.77 16.33 4.07
CA ASN A 347 -6.78 17.38 4.31
C ASN A 347 -6.32 18.40 5.36
N GLU A 348 -7.04 18.50 6.47
CA GLU A 348 -6.77 19.47 7.54
C GLU A 348 -5.44 19.20 8.28
N LEU A 349 -4.89 17.99 8.19
CA LEU A 349 -3.61 17.62 8.81
C LEU A 349 -2.39 18.04 7.97
N GLY A 350 -2.61 18.45 6.72
CA GLY A 350 -1.55 18.91 5.83
C GLY A 350 -1.17 17.90 4.75
N ILE A 351 0.05 18.01 4.26
CA ILE A 351 0.56 17.28 3.11
C ILE A 351 1.81 16.52 3.52
N VAL A 352 1.93 15.29 3.04
CA VAL A 352 3.12 14.45 3.25
C VAL A 352 3.84 14.24 1.93
N HIS A 353 5.14 14.49 1.94
CA HIS A 353 6.06 14.22 0.85
C HIS A 353 6.89 12.99 1.17
N ARG A 354 7.01 12.07 0.20
CA ARG A 354 7.82 10.87 0.34
C ARG A 354 8.71 10.69 -0.86
N ILE A 355 9.96 10.31 -0.61
CA ILE A 355 10.93 9.98 -1.64
C ILE A 355 11.44 8.57 -1.38
N SER A 356 11.54 7.77 -2.44
CA SER A 356 12.11 6.42 -2.38
C SER A 356 13.17 6.24 -3.45
N LEU A 357 14.25 5.57 -3.09
CA LEU A 357 15.32 5.15 -3.97
C LEU A 357 15.43 3.63 -3.88
N ALA A 358 15.31 2.94 -5.01
CA ALA A 358 15.56 1.51 -5.11
C ALA A 358 16.65 1.22 -6.13
N VAL A 359 17.49 0.24 -5.83
CA VAL A 359 18.54 -0.23 -6.71
C VAL A 359 18.36 -1.73 -6.95
N THR A 360 18.39 -2.11 -8.22
CA THR A 360 18.33 -3.51 -8.70
C THR A 360 19.69 -3.89 -9.28
N TYR A 361 20.23 -5.06 -8.90
CA TYR A 361 21.56 -5.52 -9.28
C TYR A 361 21.61 -7.02 -9.51
#